data_a13e88d92d2bea0acb1cfd45cff1987b
#
_entry.id   a13e88d92d2bea0acb1cfd45cff1987b
#
_cell.length_a   1.000
_cell.length_b   1.000
_cell.length_c   1.000
_cell.angle_alpha   90.00
_cell.angle_beta   90.00
_cell.angle_gamma   90.00
#
_symmetry.space_group_name_H-M   'P 1'
#
loop_
_entity.id
_entity.type
_entity.pdbx_description
1 polymer ?
#
loop_
_entity_poly.entity_id
_entity_poly.type
_entity_poly.pdbx_seq_one_letter_code
_entity_poly.pdbx_strand_id
1 'polypeptide(L)'
;QVEDYHQIVNISGDEITFKEPIMHEVDAQWNWKLRKYSYYENVGVEDLTFVGHAVDDFQHHRSWIDDGAYKPIAFMRVVNSWMRRVNFENVSEAASIISSANFSAYKINITGNRGHAAIRSQGSSRVFIGAVRDCTDGPLADEYPTFQSNTGQYHACGVSKPSMGAVIWKVTWGDDACFESHATQPRATLIDNCTGGFVQSRQGGDANQVPNHLNDLTIWNMFST
;
A
#
# COMPACT_ATOMS: atom_id res chain seq x y z
N GLN A 1 2.70 -15.22 9.99
CA GLN A 1 4.10 -14.79 9.92
C GLN A 1 4.18 -13.30 10.22
N VAL A 2 5.19 -12.88 10.99
CA VAL A 2 5.50 -11.47 11.26
C VAL A 2 6.90 -11.20 10.74
N GLU A 3 7.03 -10.13 9.98
CA GLU A 3 8.32 -9.58 9.56
C GLU A 3 8.32 -8.09 9.87
N ASP A 4 9.32 -7.62 10.59
CA ASP A 4 9.52 -6.21 10.89
C ASP A 4 10.98 -5.84 10.70
N TYR A 5 11.24 -4.62 10.24
CA TYR A 5 12.57 -4.15 9.90
C TYR A 5 12.97 -3.05 10.89
N HIS A 6 14.08 -3.25 11.59
CA HIS A 6 14.56 -2.32 12.60
C HIS A 6 16.02 -1.98 12.39
N GLN A 7 16.36 -0.75 12.71
CA GLN A 7 17.75 -0.34 12.85
C GLN A 7 18.25 -0.68 14.26
N ILE A 8 19.29 -1.48 14.36
CA ILE A 8 19.96 -1.72 15.64
C ILE A 8 20.83 -0.50 15.95
N VAL A 9 20.63 0.09 17.11
CA VAL A 9 21.41 1.27 17.58
C VAL A 9 22.42 0.90 18.66
N ASN A 10 22.20 -0.19 19.39
CA ASN A 10 23.13 -0.67 20.40
C ASN A 10 23.03 -2.18 20.59
N ILE A 11 24.15 -2.80 20.93
CA ILE A 11 24.25 -4.20 21.38
C ILE A 11 25.14 -4.20 22.61
N SER A 12 24.63 -4.69 23.74
CA SER A 12 25.35 -4.80 24.98
C SER A 12 25.11 -6.19 25.61
N GLY A 13 26.08 -7.07 25.52
CA GLY A 13 25.90 -8.48 25.91
C GLY A 13 24.78 -9.12 25.08
N ASP A 14 23.74 -9.61 25.74
CA ASP A 14 22.57 -10.24 25.14
C ASP A 14 21.43 -9.24 24.86
N GLU A 15 21.64 -7.96 25.13
CA GLU A 15 20.63 -6.92 24.94
C GLU A 15 20.83 -6.20 23.61
N ILE A 16 19.76 -6.06 22.84
CA ILE A 16 19.72 -5.35 21.57
C ILE A 16 18.71 -4.21 21.65
N THR A 17 19.16 -2.99 21.34
CA THR A 17 18.29 -1.81 21.29
C THR A 17 18.01 -1.44 19.83
N PHE A 18 16.74 -1.35 19.49
CA PHE A 18 16.27 -0.87 18.19
C PHE A 18 15.98 0.63 18.23
N LYS A 19 16.15 1.30 17.11
CA LYS A 19 15.79 2.70 16.94
C LYS A 19 14.28 2.92 16.96
N GLU A 20 13.57 2.06 16.26
CA GLU A 20 12.12 2.11 16.15
C GLU A 20 11.46 1.21 17.21
N PRO A 21 10.31 1.61 17.75
CA PRO A 21 9.58 0.76 18.68
C PRO A 21 9.08 -0.51 17.98
N ILE A 22 9.04 -1.60 18.72
CA ILE A 22 8.38 -2.83 18.28
C ILE A 22 6.87 -2.62 18.41
N MET A 23 6.13 -2.82 17.31
CA MET A 23 4.68 -2.59 17.23
C MET A 23 3.88 -3.89 17.33
N HIS A 24 4.43 -4.91 17.95
CA HIS A 24 3.78 -6.20 18.15
C HIS A 24 4.36 -6.89 19.37
N GLU A 25 3.62 -7.87 19.87
CA GLU A 25 4.07 -8.69 20.98
C GLU A 25 5.23 -9.60 20.53
N VAL A 26 6.25 -9.67 21.36
CA VAL A 26 7.39 -10.58 21.18
C VAL A 26 7.40 -11.55 22.34
N ASP A 27 7.12 -12.81 22.07
CA ASP A 27 7.07 -13.89 23.06
C ASP A 27 8.02 -15.01 22.62
N ALA A 28 8.82 -15.52 23.56
CA ALA A 28 9.82 -16.55 23.31
C ALA A 28 9.24 -17.84 22.71
N GLN A 29 7.96 -18.14 22.99
CA GLN A 29 7.29 -19.33 22.45
C GLN A 29 7.21 -19.33 20.91
N TRP A 30 7.33 -18.20 20.25
CA TRP A 30 7.22 -18.08 18.79
C TRP A 30 8.56 -18.11 18.07
N ASN A 31 9.64 -18.42 18.77
CA ASN A 31 10.95 -18.65 18.19
C ASN A 31 11.40 -17.49 17.24
N TRP A 32 11.35 -16.27 17.73
CA TRP A 32 11.79 -15.08 17.02
C TRP A 32 13.26 -15.17 16.61
N LYS A 33 13.56 -14.65 15.43
CA LYS A 33 14.93 -14.63 14.88
C LYS A 33 15.25 -13.25 14.33
N LEU A 34 16.45 -12.81 14.63
CA LEU A 34 17.04 -11.66 13.95
C LEU A 34 17.81 -12.15 12.71
N ARG A 35 17.62 -11.46 11.61
CA ARG A 35 18.34 -11.71 10.38
C ARG A 35 18.93 -10.42 9.85
N LYS A 36 20.18 -10.46 9.40
CA LYS A 36 20.75 -9.34 8.65
C LYS A 36 19.96 -9.15 7.37
N TYR A 37 19.57 -7.92 7.12
CA TYR A 37 18.80 -7.54 5.95
C TYR A 37 19.66 -6.71 4.99
N SER A 38 19.71 -7.10 3.72
CA SER A 38 20.42 -6.35 2.68
C SER A 38 19.48 -5.33 2.05
N TYR A 39 19.86 -4.07 2.05
CA TYR A 39 19.00 -2.96 1.64
C TYR A 39 19.80 -1.87 0.91
N TYR A 40 19.07 -1.02 0.24
CA TYR A 40 19.53 0.28 -0.26
C TYR A 40 18.97 1.38 0.63
N GLU A 41 19.69 2.45 0.81
CA GLU A 41 19.31 3.54 1.70
C GLU A 41 19.31 4.89 0.97
N ASN A 42 18.40 5.79 1.39
CA ASN A 42 18.30 7.15 0.87
C ASN A 42 18.08 7.21 -0.65
N VAL A 43 17.22 6.33 -1.16
CA VAL A 43 16.81 6.31 -2.55
C VAL A 43 15.58 7.21 -2.73
N GLY A 44 15.65 8.18 -3.64
CA GLY A 44 14.56 9.10 -3.89
C GLY A 44 14.14 9.13 -5.36
N VAL A 45 12.84 9.23 -5.60
CA VAL A 45 12.25 9.49 -6.92
C VAL A 45 11.35 10.71 -6.79
N GLU A 46 11.62 11.75 -7.59
CA GLU A 46 10.94 13.03 -7.47
C GLU A 46 10.71 13.70 -8.81
N ASP A 47 9.67 14.56 -8.84
CA ASP A 47 9.44 15.57 -9.87
C ASP A 47 9.39 15.00 -11.30
N LEU A 48 8.70 13.89 -11.49
CA LEU A 48 8.55 13.27 -12.80
C LEU A 48 7.17 12.68 -13.01
N THR A 49 6.87 12.30 -14.25
CA THR A 49 5.65 11.63 -14.65
C THR A 49 5.99 10.29 -15.31
N PHE A 50 5.35 9.23 -14.84
CA PHE A 50 5.32 7.94 -15.52
C PHE A 50 4.07 7.84 -16.36
N VAL A 51 4.22 7.50 -17.64
CA VAL A 51 3.10 7.27 -18.56
C VAL A 51 3.11 5.82 -18.99
N GLY A 52 2.01 5.13 -18.71
CA GLY A 52 1.76 3.76 -19.13
C GLY A 52 0.75 3.69 -20.27
N HIS A 53 0.21 2.51 -20.52
CA HIS A 53 -0.79 2.25 -21.55
C HIS A 53 -1.88 1.33 -21.01
N ALA A 54 -2.33 1.58 -19.77
CA ALA A 54 -3.46 0.83 -19.20
C ALA A 54 -4.69 0.95 -20.13
N VAL A 55 -5.38 -0.16 -20.28
CA VAL A 55 -6.55 -0.25 -21.17
C VAL A 55 -7.71 0.58 -20.63
N ASP A 56 -8.56 1.08 -21.52
CA ASP A 56 -9.72 1.90 -21.17
C ASP A 56 -10.94 1.09 -20.69
N ASP A 57 -10.94 -0.21 -20.95
CA ASP A 57 -11.99 -1.16 -20.55
C ASP A 57 -11.53 -2.11 -19.42
N PHE A 58 -10.79 -1.61 -18.46
CA PHE A 58 -10.24 -2.38 -17.34
C PHE A 58 -11.27 -3.36 -16.74
N GLN A 59 -10.84 -4.62 -16.55
CA GLN A 59 -11.58 -5.64 -15.82
C GLN A 59 -10.66 -6.35 -14.83
N HIS A 60 -11.04 -6.34 -13.57
CA HIS A 60 -10.28 -6.96 -12.50
C HIS A 60 -10.05 -8.45 -12.74
N HIS A 61 -8.79 -8.87 -12.76
CA HIS A 61 -8.35 -10.25 -13.00
C HIS A 61 -8.74 -10.88 -14.35
N ARG A 62 -9.13 -10.09 -15.35
CA ARG A 62 -9.32 -10.62 -16.69
C ARG A 62 -7.99 -11.12 -17.28
N SER A 63 -6.93 -10.36 -17.09
CA SER A 63 -5.61 -10.71 -17.62
C SER A 63 -4.48 -9.96 -16.88
N TRP A 64 -3.24 -10.41 -17.11
CA TRP A 64 -2.07 -9.71 -16.61
C TRP A 64 -1.93 -8.28 -17.17
N ILE A 65 -2.52 -8.01 -18.34
CA ILE A 65 -2.53 -6.66 -18.94
C ILE A 65 -3.32 -5.71 -18.07
N ASP A 66 -4.47 -6.15 -17.56
CA ASP A 66 -5.28 -5.37 -16.64
C ASP A 66 -4.56 -5.17 -15.28
N ASP A 67 -4.00 -6.25 -14.74
CA ASP A 67 -3.56 -6.26 -13.34
C ASP A 67 -2.16 -5.68 -13.14
N GLY A 68 -1.25 -5.77 -14.10
CA GLY A 68 0.12 -5.44 -13.80
C GLY A 68 1.05 -5.10 -14.95
N ALA A 69 0.58 -5.09 -16.21
CA ALA A 69 1.46 -4.85 -17.37
C ALA A 69 2.12 -3.48 -17.34
N TYR A 70 1.45 -2.49 -16.80
CA TYR A 70 1.92 -1.10 -16.76
C TYR A 70 2.11 -0.63 -15.31
N LYS A 71 3.01 -1.30 -14.63
CA LYS A 71 3.51 -0.94 -13.30
C LYS A 71 4.90 -0.36 -13.42
N PRO A 72 5.04 0.97 -13.47
CA PRO A 72 6.29 1.61 -13.85
C PRO A 72 7.39 1.50 -12.80
N ILE A 73 7.05 1.37 -11.53
CA ILE A 73 8.05 1.38 -10.46
C ILE A 73 7.69 0.46 -9.29
N ALA A 74 8.70 -0.22 -8.77
CA ALA A 74 8.65 -0.91 -7.49
C ALA A 74 9.90 -0.58 -6.67
N PHE A 75 9.69 -0.20 -5.42
CA PHE A 75 10.75 -0.01 -4.44
C PHE A 75 10.91 -1.29 -3.64
N MET A 76 12.04 -1.94 -3.81
CA MET A 76 12.30 -3.22 -3.15
C MET A 76 13.53 -3.13 -2.27
N ARG A 77 13.38 -3.49 -1.01
CA ARG A 77 14.47 -3.49 -0.01
C ARG A 77 15.15 -2.11 0.12
N VAL A 78 14.33 -1.06 0.18
CA VAL A 78 14.83 0.29 0.42
C VAL A 78 14.48 0.73 1.85
N VAL A 79 15.36 1.50 2.48
CA VAL A 79 15.13 2.10 3.80
C VAL A 79 15.37 3.61 3.75
N ASN A 80 14.68 4.36 4.60
CA ASN A 80 14.81 5.84 4.68
C ASN A 80 14.71 6.48 3.29
N SER A 81 13.75 6.03 2.50
CA SER A 81 13.65 6.32 1.06
C SER A 81 12.30 6.95 0.73
N TRP A 82 12.16 7.51 -0.47
CA TRP A 82 10.94 8.24 -0.78
C TRP A 82 10.59 8.29 -2.28
N MET A 83 9.32 8.57 -2.52
CA MET A 83 8.77 9.01 -3.79
C MET A 83 7.90 10.24 -3.52
N ARG A 84 8.17 11.36 -4.19
CA ARG A 84 7.40 12.58 -3.96
C ARG A 84 7.22 13.43 -5.20
N ARG A 85 6.06 14.10 -5.31
CA ARG A 85 5.70 14.95 -6.47
C ARG A 85 5.84 14.18 -7.80
N VAL A 86 5.26 12.97 -7.80
CA VAL A 86 5.26 12.07 -8.96
C VAL A 86 3.84 11.95 -9.49
N ASN A 87 3.72 11.98 -10.80
CA ASN A 87 2.46 11.71 -11.48
C ASN A 87 2.52 10.35 -12.17
N PHE A 88 1.41 9.65 -12.16
CA PHE A 88 1.19 8.42 -12.90
C PHE A 88 0.01 8.62 -13.83
N GLU A 89 0.17 8.26 -15.09
CA GLU A 89 -0.86 8.37 -16.11
C GLU A 89 -1.01 7.05 -16.84
N ASN A 90 -2.25 6.55 -16.95
CA ASN A 90 -2.58 5.29 -17.63
C ASN A 90 -1.75 4.10 -17.13
N VAL A 91 -1.70 3.87 -15.83
CA VAL A 91 -0.94 2.76 -15.21
C VAL A 91 -1.88 1.70 -14.65
N SER A 92 -1.52 0.42 -14.76
CA SER A 92 -2.28 -0.65 -14.12
C SER A 92 -2.07 -0.71 -12.61
N GLU A 93 -0.89 -0.38 -12.14
CA GLU A 93 -0.58 -0.17 -10.71
C GLU A 93 0.45 0.95 -10.62
N ALA A 94 0.22 1.96 -9.77
CA ALA A 94 1.13 3.09 -9.73
C ALA A 94 2.48 2.72 -9.12
N ALA A 95 2.49 2.17 -7.91
CA ALA A 95 3.74 1.77 -7.26
C ALA A 95 3.54 0.68 -6.22
N SER A 96 4.58 -0.14 -6.03
CA SER A 96 4.68 -1.05 -4.88
C SER A 96 5.91 -0.75 -4.03
N ILE A 97 5.74 -0.76 -2.71
CA ILE A 97 6.80 -0.68 -1.72
C ILE A 97 6.92 -2.06 -1.09
N ILE A 98 7.99 -2.78 -1.40
CA ILE A 98 8.13 -4.21 -1.11
C ILE A 98 9.29 -4.44 -0.17
N SER A 99 9.05 -5.15 0.93
CA SER A 99 10.09 -5.55 1.90
C SER A 99 11.01 -4.37 2.24
N SER A 100 10.44 -3.23 2.57
CA SER A 100 11.13 -1.96 2.78
C SER A 100 10.79 -1.37 4.15
N ALA A 101 11.51 -0.35 4.58
CA ALA A 101 11.21 0.30 5.86
C ALA A 101 11.41 1.82 5.80
N ASN A 102 10.61 2.55 6.59
CA ASN A 102 10.71 4.00 6.70
C ASN A 102 10.66 4.67 5.31
N PHE A 103 9.65 4.31 4.52
CA PHE A 103 9.43 4.84 3.18
C PHE A 103 8.28 5.86 3.18
N SER A 104 8.43 6.92 2.40
CA SER A 104 7.37 7.93 2.23
C SER A 104 7.00 8.09 0.76
N ALA A 105 5.72 7.87 0.42
CA ALA A 105 5.11 8.30 -0.83
C ALA A 105 4.27 9.55 -0.55
N TYR A 106 4.60 10.69 -1.16
CA TYR A 106 3.98 11.96 -0.80
C TYR A 106 3.74 12.88 -1.98
N LYS A 107 2.53 13.46 -2.06
CA LYS A 107 2.07 14.32 -3.17
C LYS A 107 2.14 13.59 -4.50
N ILE A 108 1.28 12.59 -4.64
CA ILE A 108 1.19 11.74 -5.82
C ILE A 108 -0.15 12.00 -6.51
N ASN A 109 -0.14 12.07 -7.83
CA ASN A 109 -1.36 12.10 -8.64
C ASN A 109 -1.38 10.85 -9.53
N ILE A 110 -2.55 10.23 -9.63
CA ILE A 110 -2.80 9.08 -10.50
C ILE A 110 -3.98 9.46 -11.39
N THR A 111 -3.80 9.40 -12.71
CA THR A 111 -4.78 9.89 -13.70
C THR A 111 -4.85 8.97 -14.91
N GLY A 112 -5.81 9.25 -15.79
CA GLY A 112 -6.03 8.49 -17.02
C GLY A 112 -6.90 7.27 -16.77
N ASN A 113 -6.67 6.18 -17.49
CA ASN A 113 -7.49 4.98 -17.42
C ASN A 113 -7.35 4.29 -16.06
N ARG A 114 -8.48 3.79 -15.53
CA ARG A 114 -8.49 2.95 -14.35
C ARG A 114 -7.60 1.72 -14.55
N GLY A 115 -6.86 1.34 -13.53
CA GLY A 115 -6.13 0.09 -13.46
C GLY A 115 -6.41 -0.65 -12.15
N HIS A 116 -5.55 -1.59 -11.83
CA HIS A 116 -5.75 -2.54 -10.73
C HIS A 116 -5.54 -1.92 -9.34
N ALA A 117 -4.46 -1.15 -9.15
CA ALA A 117 -4.15 -0.63 -7.82
C ALA A 117 -3.41 0.71 -7.85
N ALA A 118 -3.62 1.51 -6.81
CA ALA A 118 -2.85 2.72 -6.58
C ALA A 118 -1.45 2.39 -6.01
N ILE A 119 -1.21 2.63 -4.73
CA ILE A 119 0.08 2.40 -4.09
C ILE A 119 -0.07 1.33 -3.02
N ARG A 120 0.76 0.29 -3.08
CA ARG A 120 0.71 -0.81 -2.11
C ARG A 120 1.97 -0.94 -1.28
N SER A 121 1.80 -1.02 0.05
CA SER A 121 2.82 -1.47 1.00
C SER A 121 2.74 -2.99 1.11
N GLN A 122 3.79 -3.69 0.73
CA GLN A 122 3.82 -5.16 0.69
C GLN A 122 4.95 -5.71 1.57
N GLY A 123 4.62 -6.27 2.73
CA GLY A 123 5.60 -6.81 3.66
C GLY A 123 6.65 -5.77 4.07
N SER A 124 6.23 -4.53 4.28
CA SER A 124 7.10 -3.40 4.61
C SER A 124 6.74 -2.84 5.98
N SER A 125 7.68 -2.15 6.60
CA SER A 125 7.49 -1.54 7.92
C SER A 125 7.53 -0.02 7.85
N ARG A 126 6.56 0.65 8.52
CA ARG A 126 6.52 2.11 8.66
C ARG A 126 6.54 2.83 7.31
N VAL A 127 5.56 2.50 6.46
CA VAL A 127 5.34 3.16 5.18
C VAL A 127 4.32 4.27 5.34
N PHE A 128 4.68 5.48 4.95
CA PHE A 128 3.77 6.62 4.88
C PHE A 128 3.34 6.83 3.42
N ILE A 129 2.02 6.83 3.19
CA ILE A 129 1.41 7.15 1.91
C ILE A 129 0.50 8.36 2.13
N GLY A 130 0.88 9.52 1.63
CA GLY A 130 0.19 10.75 1.97
C GLY A 130 -0.02 11.73 0.81
N ALA A 131 -1.13 12.48 0.88
CA ALA A 131 -1.53 13.45 -0.12
C ALA A 131 -1.56 12.84 -1.54
N VAL A 132 -2.27 11.73 -1.70
CA VAL A 132 -2.46 11.05 -2.98
C VAL A 132 -3.83 11.41 -3.53
N ARG A 133 -3.88 11.81 -4.80
CA ARG A 133 -5.12 12.00 -5.56
C ARG A 133 -5.18 10.93 -6.63
N ASP A 134 -6.08 10.00 -6.46
CA ASP A 134 -6.38 8.98 -7.44
C ASP A 134 -7.65 9.40 -8.21
N CYS A 135 -7.44 9.88 -9.42
CA CYS A 135 -8.47 10.41 -10.31
C CYS A 135 -8.50 9.64 -11.63
N THR A 136 -8.15 8.37 -11.61
CA THR A 136 -8.30 7.51 -12.78
C THR A 136 -9.77 7.30 -13.10
N ASP A 137 -10.07 7.07 -14.36
CA ASP A 137 -11.44 6.94 -14.87
C ASP A 137 -11.61 5.60 -15.60
N GLY A 138 -12.77 4.99 -15.49
CA GLY A 138 -13.03 3.71 -16.10
C GLY A 138 -14.46 3.21 -15.88
N PRO A 139 -14.79 2.00 -16.38
CA PRO A 139 -16.09 1.41 -16.17
C PRO A 139 -16.39 1.20 -14.68
N LEU A 140 -17.62 1.46 -14.27
CA LEU A 140 -18.11 0.99 -12.97
C LEU A 140 -18.10 -0.52 -12.92
N ALA A 141 -17.85 -1.08 -11.75
CA ALA A 141 -18.02 -2.51 -11.57
C ALA A 141 -19.47 -2.91 -11.75
N ASP A 142 -19.74 -3.94 -12.55
CA ASP A 142 -21.10 -4.42 -12.85
C ASP A 142 -21.87 -4.80 -11.58
N GLU A 143 -21.18 -5.23 -10.54
CA GLU A 143 -21.77 -5.58 -9.24
C GLU A 143 -22.30 -4.37 -8.43
N TYR A 144 -21.94 -3.15 -8.84
CA TYR A 144 -22.36 -1.91 -8.15
C TYR A 144 -22.89 -0.83 -9.11
N PRO A 145 -23.96 -1.12 -9.84
CA PRO A 145 -24.48 -0.21 -10.88
C PRO A 145 -25.06 1.09 -10.32
N THR A 146 -25.23 1.19 -9.01
CA THR A 146 -25.75 2.40 -8.34
C THR A 146 -24.69 3.44 -8.04
N PHE A 147 -23.41 3.09 -8.11
CA PHE A 147 -22.34 4.06 -7.93
C PHE A 147 -22.27 5.00 -9.12
N GLN A 148 -22.09 6.29 -8.83
CA GLN A 148 -22.06 7.33 -9.85
C GLN A 148 -20.66 7.86 -10.11
N SER A 149 -19.72 7.60 -9.21
CA SER A 149 -18.33 7.94 -9.38
C SER A 149 -17.52 6.70 -9.69
N ASN A 150 -16.83 6.73 -10.79
CA ASN A 150 -15.94 5.69 -11.27
C ASN A 150 -14.48 6.14 -11.24
N THR A 151 -14.16 7.08 -10.39
CA THR A 151 -12.83 7.63 -10.24
C THR A 151 -12.00 6.83 -9.25
N GLY A 152 -10.74 6.64 -9.57
CA GLY A 152 -9.78 5.92 -8.79
C GLY A 152 -9.49 4.52 -9.33
N GLN A 153 -8.34 4.00 -8.95
CA GLN A 153 -7.95 2.62 -9.24
C GLN A 153 -8.92 1.63 -8.58
N TYR A 154 -9.04 0.43 -9.12
CA TYR A 154 -9.92 -0.60 -8.57
C TYR A 154 -9.64 -0.90 -7.09
N HIS A 155 -8.37 -1.01 -6.72
CA HIS A 155 -7.91 -0.97 -5.34
C HIS A 155 -7.22 0.36 -5.07
N ALA A 156 -7.68 1.10 -4.10
CA ALA A 156 -7.02 2.31 -3.62
C ALA A 156 -5.65 1.98 -2.98
N CYS A 157 -5.03 2.96 -2.35
CA CYS A 157 -3.82 2.68 -1.57
C CYS A 157 -4.09 1.63 -0.50
N GLY A 158 -3.14 0.70 -0.30
CA GLY A 158 -3.39 -0.44 0.58
C GLY A 158 -2.15 -1.09 1.17
N VAL A 159 -2.40 -2.13 1.95
CA VAL A 159 -1.38 -2.95 2.60
C VAL A 159 -1.57 -4.42 2.26
N SER A 160 -0.49 -5.17 2.17
CA SER A 160 -0.54 -6.61 1.96
C SER A 160 0.66 -7.30 2.59
N LYS A 161 0.60 -8.63 2.65
CA LYS A 161 1.63 -9.42 3.30
C LYS A 161 1.81 -8.96 4.76
N PRO A 162 2.84 -9.33 5.49
CA PRO A 162 2.99 -8.87 6.88
C PRO A 162 3.46 -7.41 7.00
N SER A 163 2.79 -6.48 6.29
CA SER A 163 3.06 -5.05 6.43
C SER A 163 2.74 -4.56 7.84
N MET A 164 3.55 -3.65 8.36
CA MET A 164 3.42 -3.15 9.72
C MET A 164 3.65 -1.64 9.83
N GLY A 165 2.78 -0.95 10.57
CA GLY A 165 2.93 0.46 10.85
C GLY A 165 2.72 1.35 9.62
N ALA A 166 1.85 0.96 8.70
CA ALA A 166 1.51 1.79 7.55
C ALA A 166 0.59 2.95 7.95
N VAL A 167 0.81 4.11 7.35
CA VAL A 167 -0.06 5.28 7.47
C VAL A 167 -0.52 5.70 6.09
N ILE A 168 -1.84 5.76 5.88
CA ILE A 168 -2.50 6.24 4.67
C ILE A 168 -3.24 7.53 5.06
N TRP A 169 -2.72 8.68 4.58
CA TRP A 169 -3.16 9.98 5.03
C TRP A 169 -3.49 10.93 3.88
N LYS A 170 -4.65 11.58 3.95
CA LYS A 170 -5.10 12.52 2.91
C LYS A 170 -5.07 11.89 1.51
N VAL A 171 -5.60 10.70 1.39
CA VAL A 171 -5.75 10.02 0.09
C VAL A 171 -7.20 10.16 -0.37
N THR A 172 -7.38 10.46 -1.64
CA THR A 172 -8.71 10.53 -2.28
C THR A 172 -8.79 9.46 -3.36
N TRP A 173 -9.89 8.72 -3.37
CA TRP A 173 -10.25 7.72 -4.38
C TRP A 173 -11.74 7.74 -4.68
N GLY A 174 -12.20 6.97 -5.65
CA GLY A 174 -13.60 6.91 -6.04
C GLY A 174 -14.51 6.19 -5.04
N ASP A 175 -15.80 6.36 -5.17
CA ASP A 175 -16.81 5.75 -4.30
C ASP A 175 -17.01 4.25 -4.56
N ASP A 176 -16.63 3.75 -5.73
CA ASP A 176 -16.65 2.32 -6.09
C ASP A 176 -15.31 1.59 -5.84
N ALA A 177 -14.43 2.19 -5.10
CA ALA A 177 -13.14 1.61 -4.69
C ALA A 177 -13.01 1.57 -3.17
N CYS A 178 -11.93 1.02 -2.65
CA CYS A 178 -11.64 1.09 -1.22
C CYS A 178 -10.15 0.89 -0.93
N PHE A 179 -9.76 1.29 0.27
CA PHE A 179 -8.54 0.79 0.87
C PHE A 179 -8.51 -0.74 0.80
N GLU A 180 -7.40 -1.29 0.33
CA GLU A 180 -7.23 -2.74 0.32
C GLU A 180 -6.31 -3.20 1.43
N SER A 181 -6.78 -4.15 2.24
CA SER A 181 -5.94 -4.97 3.09
C SER A 181 -5.90 -6.39 2.51
N HIS A 182 -4.77 -6.75 1.88
CA HIS A 182 -4.68 -7.97 1.07
C HIS A 182 -3.85 -9.04 1.76
N ALA A 183 -4.54 -9.90 2.52
CA ALA A 183 -4.03 -11.17 3.04
C ALA A 183 -2.71 -11.11 3.85
N THR A 184 -2.38 -12.24 4.46
CA THR A 184 -1.14 -12.51 5.22
C THR A 184 -0.86 -11.53 6.36
N GLN A 185 -1.95 -11.04 6.98
CA GLN A 185 -1.91 -10.44 8.32
C GLN A 185 -1.13 -9.13 8.43
N PRO A 186 -1.39 -8.10 7.60
CA PRO A 186 -0.96 -6.74 7.90
C PRO A 186 -1.45 -6.33 9.30
N ARG A 187 -0.77 -5.40 9.93
CA ARG A 187 -1.14 -4.89 11.26
C ARG A 187 -0.64 -3.47 11.50
N ALA A 188 -1.19 -2.83 12.53
CA ALA A 188 -0.84 -1.47 12.92
C ALA A 188 -0.94 -0.50 11.72
N THR A 189 -2.12 -0.44 11.09
CA THR A 189 -2.40 0.45 9.95
C THR A 189 -3.31 1.59 10.38
N LEU A 190 -2.92 2.82 10.07
CA LEU A 190 -3.75 4.00 10.23
C LEU A 190 -4.21 4.51 8.87
N ILE A 191 -5.52 4.68 8.72
CA ILE A 191 -6.15 5.42 7.63
C ILE A 191 -6.71 6.70 8.24
N ASP A 192 -6.22 7.86 7.82
CA ASP A 192 -6.62 9.13 8.41
C ASP A 192 -6.87 10.21 7.37
N ASN A 193 -7.96 10.94 7.55
CA ASN A 193 -8.34 12.08 6.72
C ASN A 193 -8.42 11.74 5.22
N CYS A 194 -8.96 10.58 4.90
CA CYS A 194 -9.14 10.09 3.53
C CYS A 194 -10.57 10.29 3.04
N THR A 195 -10.75 10.32 1.73
CA THR A 195 -12.06 10.49 1.08
C THR A 195 -12.24 9.44 -0.01
N GLY A 196 -13.37 8.74 -0.01
CA GLY A 196 -13.71 7.76 -1.05
C GLY A 196 -14.67 6.69 -0.56
N GLY A 197 -15.00 5.74 -1.42
CA GLY A 197 -15.85 4.62 -1.11
C GLY A 197 -15.18 3.57 -0.24
N PHE A 198 -15.96 2.62 0.23
CA PHE A 198 -15.50 1.49 1.03
C PHE A 198 -16.22 0.21 0.62
N VAL A 199 -15.88 -0.31 -0.54
CA VAL A 199 -16.54 -1.48 -1.13
C VAL A 199 -16.05 -2.75 -0.46
N GLN A 200 -16.95 -3.39 0.28
CA GLN A 200 -16.60 -4.55 1.12
C GLN A 200 -16.02 -5.73 0.33
N SER A 201 -16.53 -6.01 -0.84
CA SER A 201 -16.08 -7.14 -1.68
C SER A 201 -14.66 -6.98 -2.23
N ARG A 202 -14.07 -5.80 -2.09
CA ARG A 202 -12.71 -5.51 -2.56
C ARG A 202 -11.64 -5.64 -1.50
N GLN A 203 -11.94 -6.32 -0.41
CA GLN A 203 -10.96 -6.75 0.59
C GLN A 203 -10.35 -8.07 0.11
N GLY A 204 -9.11 -8.03 -0.35
CA GLY A 204 -8.52 -9.12 -1.09
C GLY A 204 -7.83 -10.19 -0.28
N GLY A 205 -7.55 -11.31 -0.94
CA GLY A 205 -6.75 -12.43 -0.47
C GLY A 205 -7.51 -13.74 -0.41
N ASP A 206 -6.78 -14.83 -0.62
CA ASP A 206 -7.34 -16.19 -0.55
C ASP A 206 -7.81 -16.53 0.86
N ALA A 207 -8.83 -17.34 0.98
CA ALA A 207 -9.40 -17.78 2.25
C ALA A 207 -8.38 -18.48 3.19
N ASN A 208 -7.34 -19.09 2.63
CA ASN A 208 -6.26 -19.73 3.39
C ASN A 208 -5.20 -18.74 3.90
N GLN A 209 -5.30 -17.47 3.54
CA GLN A 209 -4.34 -16.41 3.91
C GLN A 209 -4.94 -15.36 4.85
N VAL A 210 -6.18 -15.56 5.27
CA VAL A 210 -6.84 -14.67 6.23
C VAL A 210 -6.21 -14.75 7.63
N PRO A 211 -6.38 -13.75 8.48
CA PRO A 211 -7.17 -12.55 8.26
C PRO A 211 -6.47 -11.57 7.32
N ASN A 212 -7.27 -10.79 6.60
CA ASN A 212 -6.76 -9.74 5.71
C ASN A 212 -6.07 -8.62 6.49
N HIS A 213 -6.46 -8.37 7.70
CA HIS A 213 -5.78 -7.52 8.67
C HIS A 213 -5.86 -8.17 10.05
N LEU A 214 -4.78 -8.22 10.81
CA LEU A 214 -4.79 -8.94 12.09
C LEU A 214 -5.29 -8.08 13.24
N ASN A 215 -4.57 -6.99 13.55
CA ASN A 215 -4.89 -6.11 14.67
C ASN A 215 -4.41 -4.68 14.42
N ASP A 216 -4.92 -3.75 15.23
CA ASP A 216 -4.55 -2.34 15.21
C ASP A 216 -4.81 -1.66 13.86
N LEU A 217 -5.97 -1.95 13.24
CA LEU A 217 -6.49 -1.18 12.14
C LEU A 217 -7.29 -0.01 12.70
N THR A 218 -6.82 1.19 12.43
CA THR A 218 -7.50 2.42 12.83
C THR A 218 -7.96 3.17 11.58
N ILE A 219 -9.27 3.46 11.50
CA ILE A 219 -9.86 4.31 10.48
C ILE A 219 -10.35 5.57 11.18
N TRP A 220 -9.77 6.71 10.84
CA TRP A 220 -10.03 7.99 11.48
C TRP A 220 -10.30 9.09 10.46
N ASN A 221 -11.24 9.98 10.74
CA ASN A 221 -11.59 11.08 9.83
C ASN A 221 -11.78 10.63 8.37
N MET A 222 -12.47 9.52 8.17
CA MET A 222 -12.78 9.02 6.85
C MET A 222 -14.07 9.67 6.35
N PHE A 223 -14.01 10.24 5.15
CA PHE A 223 -15.17 10.82 4.48
C PHE A 223 -15.61 9.86 3.37
N SER A 224 -16.69 9.13 3.62
CA SER A 224 -17.33 8.28 2.60
C SER A 224 -18.22 9.15 1.71
N THR A 225 -18.15 8.92 0.42
CA THR A 225 -19.04 9.50 -0.58
C THR A 225 -20.28 8.64 -0.75
#